data_405be17c38f53741ccbd90ab6d953ca4
#
_entry.id   405be17c38f53741ccbd90ab6d953ca4
#
_cell.length_a   1.000
_cell.length_b   1.000
_cell.length_c   1.000
_cell.angle_alpha   90.00
_cell.angle_beta   90.00
_cell.angle_gamma   90.00
#
_symmetry.space_group_name_H-M   'P 1'
#
loop_
_entity.id
_entity.type
_entity.pdbx_description
1 polymer ?
#
loop_
_entity_poly.entity_id
_entity_poly.type
_entity_poly.pdbx_seq_one_letter_code
_entity_poly.pdbx_strand_id
1 'polypeptide(L)'
;MWIRNKVREKIVEYNWRKRNKHNSTYLSKKYNMNMDLISVGKGTYGEISVLSYNDISKLSIGNYCSIAPEVMFILSADHYTDHISTFPFKVKCMHAKSEGLSKGDISVGDDVWI
;
A
#
# COMPACT_ATOMS: atom_id res chain seq x y z
N MET A 1 -4.38 -2.17 -24.61
CA MET A 1 -4.60 -2.41 -23.16
C MET A 1 -3.43 -3.07 -22.48
N TRP A 2 -2.99 -4.25 -22.92
CA TRP A 2 -1.86 -4.97 -22.33
C TRP A 2 -0.52 -4.21 -22.38
N ILE A 3 -0.19 -3.59 -23.52
CA ILE A 3 1.04 -2.78 -23.68
C ILE A 3 1.01 -1.53 -22.80
N ARG A 4 -0.14 -0.85 -22.69
CA ARG A 4 -0.29 0.31 -21.79
C ARG A 4 -0.09 -0.05 -20.32
N ASN A 5 -0.58 -1.20 -19.89
CA ASN A 5 -0.42 -1.66 -18.52
C ASN A 5 1.04 -1.97 -18.21
N LYS A 6 1.75 -2.66 -19.12
CA LYS A 6 3.19 -2.93 -18.95
C LYS A 6 4.05 -1.67 -18.93
N VAL A 7 3.75 -0.68 -19.77
CA VAL A 7 4.45 0.60 -19.76
C VAL A 7 4.21 1.33 -18.44
N ARG A 8 2.95 1.35 -17.96
CA ARG A 8 2.60 1.94 -16.68
C ARG A 8 3.32 1.27 -15.51
N GLU A 9 3.37 -0.05 -15.49
CA GLU A 9 4.10 -0.81 -14.45
C GLU A 9 5.59 -0.45 -14.42
N LYS A 10 6.23 -0.34 -15.57
CA LYS A 10 7.64 0.04 -15.67
C LYS A 10 7.90 1.47 -15.21
N ILE A 11 6.99 2.40 -15.49
CA ILE A 11 7.07 3.79 -15.02
C ILE A 11 6.95 3.83 -13.49
N VAL A 12 6.01 3.10 -12.92
CA VAL A 12 5.82 3.00 -11.46
C VAL A 12 7.07 2.41 -10.80
N GLU A 13 7.60 1.33 -11.34
CA GLU A 13 8.83 0.69 -10.85
C GLU A 13 10.04 1.64 -10.91
N TYR A 14 10.21 2.34 -12.03
CA TYR A 14 11.27 3.34 -12.18
C TYR A 14 11.14 4.47 -11.14
N ASN A 15 9.95 5.01 -10.97
CA ASN A 15 9.70 6.10 -10.02
C ASN A 15 9.91 5.64 -8.58
N TRP A 16 9.48 4.44 -8.23
CA TRP A 16 9.74 3.88 -6.91
C TRP A 16 11.23 3.73 -6.64
N ARG A 17 11.97 3.13 -7.55
CA ARG A 17 13.42 2.94 -7.41
C ARG A 17 14.18 4.27 -7.35
N LYS A 18 13.73 5.27 -8.10
CA LYS A 18 14.31 6.62 -8.05
C LYS A 18 14.16 7.28 -6.68
N ARG A 19 12.99 7.11 -6.04
CA ARG A 19 12.72 7.63 -4.69
C ARG A 19 13.39 6.80 -3.59
N ASN A 20 13.71 5.56 -3.84
CA ASN A 20 14.15 4.57 -2.87
C ASN A 20 15.53 3.99 -3.16
N LYS A 21 16.48 4.84 -3.57
CA LYS A 21 17.87 4.42 -3.83
C LYS A 21 18.59 3.92 -2.57
N HIS A 22 18.13 4.32 -1.40
CA HIS A 22 18.68 3.98 -0.10
C HIS A 22 18.19 2.64 0.47
N ASN A 23 17.27 1.98 -0.21
CA ASN A 23 16.77 0.67 0.14
C ASN A 23 16.63 -0.24 -1.08
N SER A 24 16.27 -1.50 -0.88
CA SER A 24 16.11 -2.50 -1.94
C SER A 24 14.67 -3.03 -2.00
N THR A 25 13.71 -2.18 -1.71
CA THR A 25 12.29 -2.53 -1.80
C THR A 25 11.76 -2.38 -3.22
N TYR A 26 10.70 -3.09 -3.53
CA TYR A 26 9.95 -2.97 -4.77
C TYR A 26 8.45 -3.10 -4.52
N LEU A 27 7.65 -2.45 -5.36
CA LEU A 27 6.20 -2.49 -5.22
C LEU A 27 5.62 -3.75 -5.85
N SER A 28 4.65 -4.35 -5.17
CA SER A 28 3.85 -5.44 -5.73
C SER A 28 3.08 -4.95 -6.97
N LYS A 29 3.03 -5.79 -8.00
CA LYS A 29 2.22 -5.53 -9.21
C LYS A 29 0.74 -5.86 -9.01
N LYS A 30 0.40 -6.44 -7.87
CA LYS A 30 -0.93 -6.94 -7.58
C LYS A 30 -1.95 -5.84 -7.31
N TYR A 31 -1.50 -4.71 -6.75
CA TYR A 31 -2.36 -3.58 -6.38
C TYR A 31 -1.82 -2.28 -6.94
N ASN A 32 -2.75 -1.39 -7.25
CA ASN A 32 -2.41 -0.02 -7.65
C ASN A 32 -2.19 0.81 -6.38
N MET A 33 -0.95 1.15 -6.09
CA MET A 33 -0.56 1.82 -4.86
C MET A 33 -0.20 3.29 -5.09
N ASN A 34 -0.60 4.16 -4.17
CA ASN A 34 -0.13 5.53 -4.11
C ASN A 34 1.20 5.58 -3.35
N MET A 35 2.29 5.80 -4.06
CA MET A 35 3.64 5.87 -3.48
C MET A 35 3.80 6.98 -2.44
N ASP A 36 3.00 8.04 -2.51
CA ASP A 36 3.09 9.17 -1.59
C ASP A 36 2.64 8.80 -0.16
N LEU A 37 1.92 7.68 -0.01
CA LEU A 37 1.52 7.16 1.30
C LEU A 37 2.59 6.29 1.96
N ILE A 38 3.68 5.96 1.26
CA ILE A 38 4.64 4.95 1.69
C ILE A 38 6.02 5.58 1.83
N SER A 39 6.62 5.45 3.01
CA SER A 39 8.01 5.79 3.25
C SER A 39 8.77 4.58 3.78
N VAL A 40 9.97 4.36 3.28
CA VAL A 40 10.81 3.22 3.65
C VAL A 40 12.22 3.70 3.97
N GLY A 41 12.75 3.20 5.07
CA GLY A 41 14.07 3.56 5.56
C GLY A 41 15.23 2.91 4.80
N LYS A 42 16.43 3.23 5.23
CA LYS A 42 17.69 2.78 4.65
C LYS A 42 17.88 1.27 4.84
N GLY A 43 18.33 0.60 3.78
CA GLY A 43 18.73 -0.80 3.85
C GLY A 43 17.59 -1.82 3.91
N THR A 44 16.36 -1.38 4.08
CA THR A 44 15.17 -2.26 4.07
C THR A 44 15.00 -2.91 2.70
N TYR A 45 14.58 -4.16 2.67
CA TYR A 45 14.38 -4.91 1.44
C TYR A 45 13.09 -5.74 1.46
N GLY A 46 12.63 -6.11 0.29
CA GLY A 46 11.47 -6.96 0.07
C GLY A 46 10.36 -6.30 -0.71
N GLU A 47 9.28 -7.03 -0.90
CA GLU A 47 8.10 -6.58 -1.61
C GLU A 47 7.20 -5.72 -0.72
N ILE A 48 6.81 -4.57 -1.23
CA ILE A 48 5.83 -3.71 -0.58
C ILE A 48 4.47 -3.91 -1.25
N SER A 49 3.51 -4.40 -0.50
CA SER A 49 2.14 -4.59 -0.94
C SER A 49 1.20 -3.85 0.01
N VAL A 50 0.48 -2.87 -0.50
CA VAL A 50 -0.40 -2.01 0.30
C VAL A 50 -1.80 -2.07 -0.28
N LEU A 51 -2.77 -2.31 0.58
CA LEU A 51 -4.19 -2.21 0.25
C LEU A 51 -4.77 -0.96 0.92
N SER A 52 -5.23 -0.03 0.10
CA SER A 52 -5.88 1.20 0.57
C SER A 52 -6.89 1.67 -0.46
N TYR A 53 -8.11 1.92 -0.02
CA TYR A 53 -9.21 2.43 -0.86
C TYR A 53 -9.37 3.95 -0.78
N ASN A 54 -8.54 4.60 0.02
CA ASN A 54 -8.47 6.06 0.12
C ASN A 54 -7.03 6.49 0.42
N ASP A 55 -6.77 7.81 0.43
CA ASP A 55 -5.44 8.39 0.66
C ASP A 55 -5.33 9.03 2.06
N ILE A 56 -5.97 8.44 3.07
CA ILE A 56 -6.02 9.00 4.43
C ILE A 56 -4.83 8.53 5.26
N SER A 57 -4.53 7.23 5.26
CA SER A 57 -3.51 6.63 6.12
C SER A 57 -2.20 6.37 5.38
N LYS A 58 -1.11 6.42 6.12
CA LYS A 58 0.26 6.26 5.61
C LYS A 58 0.93 5.03 6.21
N LEU A 59 1.89 4.48 5.45
CA LEU A 59 2.77 3.42 5.86
C LEU A 59 4.18 3.97 6.00
N SER A 60 4.77 3.83 7.17
CA SER A 60 6.18 4.13 7.44
C SER A 60 6.91 2.86 7.84
N ILE A 61 7.95 2.50 7.13
CA ILE A 61 8.83 1.36 7.46
C ILE A 61 10.20 1.91 7.77
N GLY A 62 10.76 1.47 8.89
CA GLY A 62 12.07 1.93 9.36
C GLY A 62 13.26 1.38 8.58
N ASN A 63 14.44 1.48 9.18
CA ASN A 63 15.70 1.08 8.56
C ASN A 63 15.99 -0.42 8.79
N TYR A 64 16.65 -1.04 7.83
CA TYR A 64 17.17 -2.42 7.93
C TYR A 64 16.10 -3.47 8.24
N CYS A 65 14.87 -3.27 7.77
CA CYS A 65 13.80 -4.25 7.89
C CYS A 65 13.89 -5.31 6.79
N SER A 66 13.45 -6.52 7.11
CA SER A 66 13.34 -7.65 6.18
C SER A 66 11.86 -7.94 5.96
N ILE A 67 11.37 -7.78 4.75
CA ILE A 67 9.96 -7.98 4.41
C ILE A 67 9.83 -9.22 3.52
N ALA A 68 9.13 -10.25 4.02
CA ALA A 68 8.88 -11.46 3.27
C ALA A 68 7.91 -11.23 2.09
N PRO A 69 7.92 -12.09 1.07
CA PRO A 69 6.90 -12.09 0.03
C PRO A 69 5.49 -12.26 0.61
N GLU A 70 4.52 -11.68 -0.06
CA GLU A 70 3.08 -11.78 0.27
C GLU A 70 2.65 -11.11 1.59
N VAL A 71 3.52 -10.36 2.24
CA VAL A 71 3.12 -9.47 3.32
C VAL A 71 2.26 -8.35 2.77
N MET A 72 1.10 -8.13 3.35
CA MET A 72 0.17 -7.08 2.93
C MET A 72 -0.07 -6.10 4.06
N PHE A 73 0.18 -4.83 3.79
CA PHE A 73 -0.17 -3.73 4.69
C PHE A 73 -1.55 -3.18 4.32
N ILE A 74 -2.50 -3.30 5.23
CA ILE A 74 -3.88 -2.86 5.00
C ILE A 74 -4.08 -1.53 5.71
N LEU A 75 -4.13 -0.43 4.94
CA LEU A 75 -4.25 0.93 5.48
C LEU A 75 -5.71 1.38 5.62
N SER A 76 -6.51 1.20 4.58
CA SER A 76 -7.86 1.75 4.52
C SER A 76 -8.79 0.80 3.76
N ALA A 77 -9.03 -0.37 4.33
CA ALA A 77 -9.84 -1.41 3.71
C ALA A 77 -10.82 -2.08 4.68
N ASP A 78 -10.99 -1.50 5.87
CA ASP A 78 -11.91 -2.04 6.87
C ASP A 78 -13.37 -1.75 6.50
N HIS A 79 -14.25 -2.60 7.00
CA HIS A 79 -15.70 -2.42 6.90
C HIS A 79 -16.26 -1.80 8.18
N TYR A 80 -17.36 -1.06 8.04
CA TYR A 80 -18.11 -0.58 9.18
C TYR A 80 -18.78 -1.76 9.90
N THR A 81 -18.52 -1.91 11.20
CA THR A 81 -19.10 -2.95 12.04
C THR A 81 -20.25 -2.45 12.93
N ASP A 82 -20.40 -1.14 13.02
CA ASP A 82 -21.44 -0.42 13.78
C ASP A 82 -22.65 -0.02 12.92
N HIS A 83 -22.63 -0.34 11.62
CA HIS A 83 -23.75 -0.14 10.71
C HIS A 83 -24.67 -1.37 10.68
N ILE A 84 -25.87 -1.23 10.11
CA ILE A 84 -26.83 -2.32 9.93
C ILE A 84 -26.21 -3.50 9.15
N SER A 85 -25.30 -3.20 8.22
CA SER A 85 -24.59 -4.20 7.41
C SER A 85 -23.12 -3.83 7.29
N THR A 86 -22.24 -4.83 7.24
CA THR A 86 -20.83 -4.68 6.90
C THR A 86 -20.61 -4.55 5.38
N PHE A 87 -21.62 -4.83 4.57
CA PHE A 87 -21.52 -4.73 3.11
C PHE A 87 -21.38 -3.27 2.68
N PRO A 88 -20.44 -2.94 1.78
CA PRO A 88 -20.17 -1.56 1.35
C PRO A 88 -21.19 -1.09 0.29
N PHE A 89 -22.45 -0.92 0.69
CA PHE A 89 -23.55 -0.53 -0.19
C PHE A 89 -23.31 0.81 -0.90
N LYS A 90 -22.68 1.78 -0.21
CA LYS A 90 -22.42 3.10 -0.80
C LYS A 90 -21.52 3.00 -2.02
N VAL A 91 -20.46 2.18 -1.94
CA VAL A 91 -19.54 1.95 -3.07
C VAL A 91 -20.18 1.04 -4.11
N LYS A 92 -20.74 -0.09 -3.69
CA LYS A 92 -21.22 -1.12 -4.61
C LYS A 92 -22.54 -0.77 -5.31
N CYS A 93 -23.44 -0.06 -4.63
CA CYS A 93 -24.79 0.22 -5.12
C CYS A 93 -25.10 1.69 -5.33
N MET A 94 -24.38 2.61 -4.68
CA MET A 94 -24.66 4.04 -4.67
C MET A 94 -23.55 4.89 -5.31
N HIS A 95 -22.59 4.27 -5.98
CA HIS A 95 -21.50 4.90 -6.72
C HIS A 95 -20.58 5.82 -5.89
N ALA A 96 -20.49 5.63 -4.58
CA ALA A 96 -19.51 6.33 -3.76
C ALA A 96 -18.08 5.91 -4.15
N LYS A 97 -17.12 6.83 -4.08
CA LYS A 97 -15.71 6.56 -4.42
C LYS A 97 -15.06 5.59 -3.44
N SER A 98 -15.37 5.73 -2.16
CA SER A 98 -14.82 4.90 -1.09
C SER A 98 -15.77 4.85 0.09
N GLU A 99 -15.79 3.72 0.77
CA GLU A 99 -16.48 3.48 2.03
C GLU A 99 -15.55 2.77 3.02
N GLY A 100 -14.29 2.58 2.63
CA GLY A 100 -13.28 1.94 3.47
C GLY A 100 -12.95 2.76 4.70
N LEU A 101 -12.91 2.09 5.85
CA LEU A 101 -12.44 2.67 7.10
C LEU A 101 -10.92 2.58 7.21
N SER A 102 -10.33 3.61 7.81
CA SER A 102 -8.97 3.58 8.28
C SER A 102 -8.95 3.68 9.81
N LYS A 103 -8.12 2.85 10.44
CA LYS A 103 -7.84 2.93 11.89
C LYS A 103 -6.57 3.71 12.20
N GLY A 104 -5.99 4.36 11.21
CA GLY A 104 -4.79 5.16 11.35
C GLY A 104 -3.62 4.65 10.52
N ASP A 105 -2.48 5.28 10.72
CA ASP A 105 -1.23 4.95 10.04
C ASP A 105 -0.62 3.65 10.57
N ILE A 106 0.18 2.99 9.73
CA ILE A 106 1.02 1.87 10.14
C ILE A 106 2.46 2.33 10.22
N SER A 107 3.09 2.13 11.36
CA SER A 107 4.52 2.38 11.56
C SER A 107 5.24 1.09 11.93
N VAL A 108 6.25 0.75 11.15
CA VAL A 108 7.17 -0.35 11.42
C VAL A 108 8.51 0.27 11.84
N GLY A 109 9.04 -0.15 12.99
CA GLY A 109 10.32 0.35 13.50
C GLY A 109 11.53 -0.13 12.70
N ASP A 110 12.72 0.07 13.25
CA ASP A 110 13.97 -0.39 12.64
C ASP A 110 14.22 -1.86 12.97
N ASP A 111 14.96 -2.54 12.08
CA ASP A 111 15.43 -3.93 12.29
C ASP A 111 14.28 -4.92 12.57
N VAL A 112 13.16 -4.74 11.89
CA VAL A 112 11.99 -5.61 12.02
C VAL A 112 11.98 -6.64 10.91
N TRP A 113 11.71 -7.88 11.27
CA TRP A 113 11.46 -8.97 10.33
C TRP A 113 9.97 -9.32 10.29
N ILE A 114 9.38 -9.22 9.11
CA ILE A 114 7.97 -9.50 8.86
C ILE A 114 7.84 -10.60 7.82
#